data_afb4b313c240e35485278cb5baca66ca
#
_entry.id   afb4b313c240e35485278cb5baca66ca
#
_cell.length_a   1.000
_cell.length_b   1.000
_cell.length_c   1.000
_cell.angle_alpha   90.00
_cell.angle_beta   90.00
_cell.angle_gamma   90.00
#
_symmetry.space_group_name_H-M   'P 1'
#
loop_
_entity.id
_entity.type
_entity.pdbx_description
1 polymer ?
#
loop_
_entity_poly.entity_id
_entity_poly.type
_entity_poly.pdbx_seq_one_letter_code
_entity_poly.pdbx_strand_id
1 'polypeptide(L)'
;MKKERKSENFRKTSETEIFCQINIDGKGFSNIKTPIPFMSHMLEQISKHSYVDLVVKCSGDVEIDAHHTIEDLGWCIGETLNNATLNKAGINRFSSLSLPMDETLTSCSLDVSGRPWLEWKVVLPNEKIGGVDAEIFQEFFRAFAQSAKITIH
;
A
#
# COMPACT_ATOMS: atom_id res chain seq x y z
N MET A 1 -16.04 -24.94 0.61
CA MET A 1 -15.84 -23.60 0.02
C MET A 1 -14.49 -23.06 0.51
N LYS A 2 -13.64 -22.54 -0.37
CA LYS A 2 -12.39 -21.89 0.02
C LYS A 2 -12.75 -20.60 0.78
N LYS A 3 -12.20 -20.41 1.99
CA LYS A 3 -12.43 -19.18 2.77
C LYS A 3 -11.75 -18.03 2.05
N GLU A 4 -12.47 -16.95 1.79
CA GLU A 4 -11.89 -15.72 1.21
C GLU A 4 -10.81 -15.15 2.12
N ARG A 5 -9.71 -14.68 1.52
CA ARG A 5 -8.63 -14.01 2.22
C ARG A 5 -8.98 -12.53 2.36
N LYS A 6 -9.72 -12.23 3.41
CA LYS A 6 -10.29 -10.93 3.66
C LYS A 6 -10.00 -10.47 5.09
N SER A 7 -9.71 -9.19 5.27
CA SER A 7 -9.57 -8.57 6.58
C SER A 7 -9.90 -7.08 6.53
N GLU A 8 -10.09 -6.52 7.70
CA GLU A 8 -10.24 -5.08 7.90
C GLU A 8 -9.42 -4.63 9.11
N ASN A 9 -9.04 -3.37 9.12
CA ASN A 9 -8.30 -2.74 10.18
C ASN A 9 -8.73 -1.28 10.35
N PHE A 10 -8.66 -0.81 11.58
CA PHE A 10 -8.89 0.58 11.94
C PHE A 10 -7.70 1.07 12.76
N ARG A 11 -7.05 2.13 12.27
CA ARG A 11 -5.92 2.77 12.94
C ARG A 11 -6.29 4.21 13.27
N LYS A 12 -6.05 4.62 14.51
CA LYS A 12 -6.24 5.98 14.97
C LYS A 12 -5.03 6.42 15.80
N THR A 13 -4.47 7.57 15.45
CA THR A 13 -3.43 8.27 16.19
C THR A 13 -3.93 9.65 16.60
N SER A 14 -3.05 10.53 17.08
CA SER A 14 -3.37 11.95 17.29
C SER A 14 -3.52 12.72 15.96
N GLU A 15 -2.83 12.26 14.91
CA GLU A 15 -2.72 12.93 13.61
C GLU A 15 -3.65 12.34 12.55
N THR A 16 -3.98 11.03 12.65
CA THR A 16 -4.69 10.32 11.58
C THR A 16 -5.82 9.42 12.08
N GLU A 17 -6.81 9.20 11.22
CA GLU A 17 -7.84 8.20 11.41
C GLU A 17 -8.07 7.45 10.10
N ILE A 18 -7.81 6.14 10.08
CA ILE A 18 -7.76 5.33 8.87
C ILE A 18 -8.53 4.03 9.06
N PHE A 19 -9.47 3.78 8.16
CA PHE A 19 -10.13 2.48 7.98
C PHE A 19 -9.64 1.85 6.68
N CYS A 20 -9.24 0.58 6.73
CA CYS A 20 -8.86 -0.20 5.57
C CYS A 20 -9.53 -1.58 5.57
N GLN A 21 -10.06 -2.00 4.41
CA GLN A 21 -10.54 -3.36 4.19
C GLN A 21 -9.93 -3.90 2.90
N ILE A 22 -9.43 -5.13 2.93
CA ILE A 22 -8.84 -5.84 1.79
C ILE A 22 -9.55 -7.18 1.58
N ASN A 23 -9.84 -7.51 0.33
CA ASN A 23 -10.15 -8.86 -0.12
C ASN A 23 -9.18 -9.25 -1.24
N ILE A 24 -8.24 -10.16 -0.94
CA ILE A 24 -7.22 -10.61 -1.90
C ILE A 24 -7.83 -11.48 -3.00
N ASP A 25 -8.92 -12.18 -2.71
CA ASP A 25 -9.67 -13.00 -3.67
C ASP A 25 -10.79 -12.19 -4.36
N GLY A 26 -10.58 -10.87 -4.53
CA GLY A 26 -11.53 -9.90 -5.06
C GLY A 26 -11.61 -9.87 -6.58
N LYS A 27 -12.16 -8.75 -7.09
CA LYS A 27 -12.35 -8.47 -8.53
C LYS A 27 -11.85 -7.07 -8.93
N GLY A 28 -11.11 -6.39 -8.06
CA GLY A 28 -10.61 -5.03 -8.27
C GLY A 28 -11.64 -3.95 -7.94
N PHE A 29 -12.57 -4.23 -7.03
CA PHE A 29 -13.46 -3.21 -6.51
C PHE A 29 -12.68 -2.23 -5.62
N SER A 30 -12.86 -0.94 -5.84
CA SER A 30 -12.26 0.11 -5.00
C SER A 30 -13.29 1.11 -4.48
N ASN A 31 -13.12 1.50 -3.21
CA ASN A 31 -13.84 2.63 -2.62
C ASN A 31 -12.84 3.38 -1.73
N ILE A 32 -12.13 4.33 -2.33
CA ILE A 32 -10.96 4.96 -1.72
C ILE A 32 -11.21 6.45 -1.54
N LYS A 33 -11.01 6.92 -0.31
CA LYS A 33 -11.10 8.33 0.04
C LYS A 33 -9.95 8.68 0.97
N THR A 34 -9.02 9.50 0.49
CA THR A 34 -7.93 10.08 1.27
C THR A 34 -7.90 11.60 1.08
N PRO A 35 -7.28 12.35 1.98
CA PRO A 35 -7.12 13.80 1.81
C PRO A 35 -6.08 14.17 0.72
N ILE A 36 -5.36 13.16 0.16
CA ILE A 36 -4.34 13.34 -0.88
C ILE A 36 -4.84 12.69 -2.17
N PRO A 37 -5.35 13.48 -3.16
CA PRO A 37 -5.96 12.92 -4.36
C PRO A 37 -5.05 11.99 -5.16
N PHE A 38 -3.75 12.28 -5.22
CA PHE A 38 -2.78 11.43 -5.91
C PHE A 38 -2.67 10.04 -5.25
N MET A 39 -2.65 9.97 -3.90
CA MET A 39 -2.66 8.67 -3.20
C MET A 39 -3.95 7.89 -3.43
N SER A 40 -5.09 8.58 -3.44
CA SER A 40 -6.35 7.91 -3.78
C SER A 40 -6.28 7.28 -5.17
N HIS A 41 -5.81 8.03 -6.17
CA HIS A 41 -5.63 7.52 -7.53
C HIS A 41 -4.67 6.33 -7.59
N MET A 42 -3.52 6.39 -6.92
CA MET A 42 -2.54 5.29 -6.92
C MET A 42 -3.10 4.01 -6.28
N LEU A 43 -3.82 4.13 -5.18
CA LEU A 43 -4.46 3.00 -4.52
C LEU A 43 -5.59 2.38 -5.38
N GLU A 44 -6.34 3.20 -6.13
CA GLU A 44 -7.32 2.73 -7.12
C GLU A 44 -6.64 1.93 -8.24
N GLN A 45 -5.46 2.38 -8.73
CA GLN A 45 -4.69 1.63 -9.72
C GLN A 45 -4.21 0.28 -9.16
N ILE A 46 -3.73 0.25 -7.91
CA ILE A 46 -3.36 -1.00 -7.24
C ILE A 46 -4.56 -1.96 -7.21
N SER A 47 -5.71 -1.52 -6.73
CA SER A 47 -6.92 -2.34 -6.69
C SER A 47 -7.30 -2.87 -8.07
N LYS A 48 -7.40 -1.98 -9.05
CA LYS A 48 -7.83 -2.30 -10.43
C LYS A 48 -6.92 -3.32 -11.12
N HIS A 49 -5.60 -3.14 -11.02
CA HIS A 49 -4.64 -3.97 -11.75
C HIS A 49 -4.23 -5.25 -11.03
N SER A 50 -4.39 -5.32 -9.70
CA SER A 50 -4.15 -6.55 -8.93
C SER A 50 -5.40 -7.41 -8.74
N TYR A 51 -6.59 -6.91 -9.10
CA TYR A 51 -7.89 -7.52 -8.79
C TYR A 51 -8.18 -7.68 -7.30
N VAL A 52 -7.41 -7.03 -6.43
CA VAL A 52 -7.68 -6.97 -4.99
C VAL A 52 -8.79 -5.96 -4.73
N ASP A 53 -9.85 -6.34 -4.00
CA ASP A 53 -10.81 -5.35 -3.55
C ASP A 53 -10.21 -4.54 -2.40
N LEU A 54 -10.31 -3.21 -2.49
CA LEU A 54 -9.71 -2.29 -1.54
C LEU A 54 -10.70 -1.17 -1.15
N VAL A 55 -11.01 -1.09 0.14
CA VAL A 55 -11.76 0.02 0.72
C VAL A 55 -10.84 0.77 1.67
N VAL A 56 -10.67 2.06 1.46
CA VAL A 56 -9.87 2.94 2.32
C VAL A 56 -10.63 4.23 2.61
N LYS A 57 -10.74 4.56 3.88
CA LYS A 57 -11.19 5.88 4.34
C LYS A 57 -10.12 6.43 5.25
N CYS A 58 -9.56 7.57 4.89
CA CYS A 58 -8.45 8.20 5.58
C CYS A 58 -8.73 9.68 5.79
N SER A 59 -8.52 10.14 7.01
CA SER A 59 -8.35 11.55 7.34
C SER A 59 -7.04 11.74 8.08
N GLY A 60 -6.42 12.90 7.94
CA GLY A 60 -5.14 13.22 8.58
C GLY A 60 -4.82 14.71 8.48
N ASP A 61 -3.78 15.13 9.16
CA ASP A 61 -3.33 16.52 9.37
C ASP A 61 -2.50 17.08 8.19
N VAL A 62 -2.97 16.84 6.96
CA VAL A 62 -2.24 17.19 5.71
C VAL A 62 -1.98 18.70 5.55
N GLU A 63 -2.66 19.55 6.28
CA GLU A 63 -2.41 20.98 6.34
C GLU A 63 -1.11 21.32 7.08
N ILE A 64 -0.60 20.39 7.91
CA ILE A 64 0.69 20.51 8.59
C ILE A 64 1.76 19.88 7.70
N ASP A 65 1.61 18.57 7.44
CA ASP A 65 2.49 17.77 6.59
C ASP A 65 1.74 16.53 6.13
N ALA A 66 2.00 16.07 4.92
CA ALA A 66 1.44 14.83 4.38
C ALA A 66 2.13 13.57 4.94
N HIS A 67 3.26 13.69 5.63
CA HIS A 67 4.12 12.58 6.09
C HIS A 67 3.34 11.59 6.97
N HIS A 68 2.77 12.07 8.09
CA HIS A 68 2.02 11.22 9.02
C HIS A 68 0.89 10.46 8.33
N THR A 69 0.14 11.15 7.46
CA THR A 69 -0.99 10.57 6.73
C THR A 69 -0.54 9.47 5.77
N ILE A 70 0.54 9.68 5.02
CA ILE A 70 1.05 8.73 4.03
C ILE A 70 1.71 7.52 4.72
N GLU A 71 2.50 7.73 5.76
CA GLU A 71 3.12 6.66 6.55
C GLU A 71 2.06 5.77 7.21
N ASP A 72 1.13 6.37 7.94
CA ASP A 72 0.05 5.65 8.63
C ASP A 72 -0.88 4.91 7.66
N LEU A 73 -1.10 5.47 6.46
CA LEU A 73 -1.84 4.81 5.39
C LEU A 73 -1.11 3.54 4.91
N GLY A 74 0.21 3.63 4.68
CA GLY A 74 1.05 2.49 4.35
C GLY A 74 1.00 1.42 5.44
N TRP A 75 1.13 1.84 6.70
CA TRP A 75 1.04 0.93 7.85
C TRP A 75 -0.31 0.22 7.92
N CYS A 76 -1.43 0.95 7.87
CA CYS A 76 -2.76 0.40 7.99
C CYS A 76 -3.08 -0.61 6.87
N ILE A 77 -2.73 -0.27 5.61
CA ILE A 77 -2.92 -1.16 4.46
C ILE A 77 -2.05 -2.41 4.58
N GLY A 78 -0.78 -2.26 4.97
CA GLY A 78 0.15 -3.38 5.14
C GLY A 78 -0.29 -4.35 6.24
N GLU A 79 -0.73 -3.84 7.38
CA GLU A 79 -1.26 -4.67 8.47
C GLU A 79 -2.54 -5.40 8.06
N THR A 80 -3.44 -4.72 7.32
CA THR A 80 -4.63 -5.35 6.76
C THR A 80 -4.27 -6.48 5.80
N LEU A 81 -3.27 -6.29 4.93
CA LEU A 81 -2.78 -7.34 4.02
C LEU A 81 -2.18 -8.52 4.80
N ASN A 82 -1.36 -8.26 5.81
CA ASN A 82 -0.79 -9.30 6.66
C ASN A 82 -1.88 -10.15 7.33
N ASN A 83 -2.92 -9.50 7.86
CA ASN A 83 -4.04 -10.17 8.49
C ASN A 83 -4.86 -11.01 7.48
N ALA A 84 -5.04 -10.54 6.24
CA ALA A 84 -5.72 -11.29 5.18
C ALA A 84 -4.93 -12.53 4.75
N THR A 85 -3.60 -12.51 4.83
CA THR A 85 -2.74 -13.65 4.47
C THR A 85 -2.55 -14.66 5.61
N LEU A 86 -3.01 -14.36 6.82
CA LEU A 86 -2.94 -15.22 8.01
C LEU A 86 -1.51 -15.78 8.26
N ASN A 87 -1.38 -17.11 8.25
CA ASN A 87 -0.12 -17.82 8.44
C ASN A 87 0.71 -17.97 7.15
N LYS A 88 0.31 -17.30 6.06
CA LYS A 88 0.96 -17.35 4.75
C LYS A 88 1.03 -18.75 4.11
N ALA A 89 0.23 -19.71 4.60
CA ALA A 89 0.19 -21.06 4.02
C ALA A 89 -0.52 -21.05 2.67
N GLY A 90 0.07 -21.75 1.69
CA GLY A 90 -0.51 -21.95 0.35
C GLY A 90 -0.49 -20.71 -0.56
N ILE A 91 0.29 -19.67 -0.20
CA ILE A 91 0.55 -18.52 -1.09
C ILE A 91 1.77 -18.76 -1.98
N ASN A 92 1.85 -18.06 -3.10
CA ASN A 92 3.11 -17.87 -3.82
C ASN A 92 3.95 -16.88 -3.03
N ARG A 93 5.05 -17.35 -2.45
CA ARG A 93 5.92 -16.56 -1.59
C ARG A 93 6.64 -15.45 -2.36
N PHE A 94 7.11 -15.75 -3.58
CA PHE A 94 7.90 -14.84 -4.40
C PHE A 94 7.15 -14.38 -5.62
N SER A 95 7.30 -13.10 -5.96
CA SER A 95 6.83 -12.52 -7.20
C SER A 95 7.78 -11.43 -7.66
N SER A 96 7.96 -11.30 -8.98
CA SER A 96 8.73 -10.23 -9.58
C SER A 96 8.07 -9.79 -10.87
N LEU A 97 8.01 -8.49 -11.11
CA LEU A 97 7.38 -7.90 -12.29
C LEU A 97 8.16 -6.67 -12.73
N SER A 98 8.30 -6.49 -14.03
CA SER A 98 8.72 -5.23 -14.66
C SER A 98 7.55 -4.70 -15.48
N LEU A 99 7.18 -3.44 -15.25
CA LEU A 99 6.07 -2.76 -15.91
C LEU A 99 6.58 -1.57 -16.69
N PRO A 100 6.35 -1.52 -18.01
CA PRO A 100 6.61 -0.33 -18.82
C PRO A 100 5.40 0.61 -18.80
N MET A 101 5.68 1.91 -18.85
CA MET A 101 4.72 2.95 -19.15
C MET A 101 5.46 4.06 -19.89
N ASP A 102 5.21 4.17 -21.19
CA ASP A 102 5.96 5.04 -22.11
C ASP A 102 7.47 4.83 -21.97
N GLU A 103 8.24 5.86 -21.63
CA GLU A 103 9.69 5.78 -21.42
C GLU A 103 10.09 5.19 -20.07
N THR A 104 9.15 5.01 -19.16
CA THR A 104 9.43 4.53 -17.80
C THR A 104 9.34 3.01 -17.70
N LEU A 105 10.35 2.39 -17.11
CA LEU A 105 10.34 0.98 -16.76
C LEU A 105 10.54 0.83 -15.25
N THR A 106 9.53 0.29 -14.55
CA THR A 106 9.59 0.02 -13.11
C THR A 106 9.70 -1.48 -12.86
N SER A 107 10.60 -1.87 -11.96
CA SER A 107 10.72 -3.26 -11.50
C SER A 107 10.40 -3.36 -10.02
N CYS A 108 9.61 -4.39 -9.65
CA CYS A 108 9.27 -4.69 -8.27
C CYS A 108 9.41 -6.19 -8.01
N SER A 109 10.05 -6.55 -6.89
CA SER A 109 10.19 -7.94 -6.45
C SER A 109 9.77 -8.06 -4.99
N LEU A 110 9.02 -9.14 -4.69
CA LEU A 110 8.44 -9.38 -3.36
C LEU A 110 8.88 -10.73 -2.80
N ASP A 111 9.14 -10.78 -1.48
CA ASP A 111 9.21 -12.00 -0.66
C ASP A 111 8.23 -11.89 0.51
N VAL A 112 7.16 -12.69 0.46
CA VAL A 112 6.10 -12.70 1.50
C VAL A 112 6.46 -13.73 2.59
N SER A 113 7.60 -13.52 3.25
CA SER A 113 8.19 -14.46 4.20
C SER A 113 7.87 -14.19 5.67
N GLY A 114 7.30 -13.04 5.99
CA GLY A 114 7.18 -12.59 7.38
C GLY A 114 8.35 -11.72 7.87
N ARG A 115 9.34 -11.44 7.03
CA ARG A 115 10.48 -10.57 7.30
C ARG A 115 10.32 -9.24 6.56
N PRO A 116 10.16 -8.13 7.29
CA PRO A 116 9.99 -6.82 6.68
C PRO A 116 11.33 -6.27 6.18
N TRP A 117 11.35 -5.78 4.95
CA TRP A 117 12.46 -5.01 4.38
C TRP A 117 11.99 -4.20 3.18
N LEU A 118 12.46 -2.98 3.06
CA LEU A 118 12.32 -2.19 1.83
C LEU A 118 13.72 -1.87 1.28
N GLU A 119 13.99 -2.33 0.06
CA GLU A 119 15.13 -1.89 -0.75
C GLU A 119 14.63 -0.91 -1.81
N TRP A 120 14.83 0.38 -1.55
CA TRP A 120 14.36 1.46 -2.40
C TRP A 120 15.46 1.94 -3.33
N LYS A 121 15.33 1.65 -4.63
CA LYS A 121 16.24 2.10 -5.70
C LYS A 121 15.56 2.94 -6.75
N VAL A 122 14.51 3.65 -6.35
CA VAL A 122 13.76 4.54 -7.24
C VAL A 122 14.33 5.94 -7.15
N VAL A 123 14.65 6.51 -8.31
CA VAL A 123 15.01 7.91 -8.43
C VAL A 123 13.78 8.66 -8.95
N LEU A 124 13.24 9.53 -8.12
CA LEU A 124 12.12 10.40 -8.51
C LEU A 124 12.69 11.73 -9.00
N PRO A 125 12.46 12.10 -10.26
CA PRO A 125 13.10 13.27 -10.87
C PRO A 125 12.52 14.60 -10.37
N ASN A 126 11.34 14.58 -9.80
CA ASN A 126 10.64 15.76 -9.29
C ASN A 126 10.66 15.80 -7.77
N GLU A 127 10.82 16.97 -7.21
CA GLU A 127 10.74 17.19 -5.76
C GLU A 127 9.32 16.98 -5.23
N LYS A 128 8.30 17.29 -6.05
CA LYS A 128 6.89 17.12 -5.70
C LYS A 128 6.11 16.34 -6.76
N ILE A 129 5.24 15.46 -6.28
CA ILE A 129 4.32 14.67 -7.10
C ILE A 129 2.93 14.76 -6.49
N GLY A 130 1.94 15.21 -7.29
CA GLY A 130 0.56 15.36 -6.80
C GLY A 130 0.41 16.33 -5.64
N GLY A 131 1.33 17.31 -5.53
CA GLY A 131 1.30 18.33 -4.48
C GLY A 131 2.03 17.98 -3.19
N VAL A 132 2.54 16.73 -3.06
CA VAL A 132 3.31 16.26 -1.90
C VAL A 132 4.78 16.02 -2.27
N ASP A 133 5.67 16.08 -1.28
CA ASP A 133 7.08 15.84 -1.49
C ASP A 133 7.33 14.38 -1.91
N ALA A 134 8.12 14.18 -2.96
CA ALA A 134 8.28 12.87 -3.58
C ALA A 134 8.93 11.83 -2.66
N GLU A 135 9.79 12.25 -1.73
CA GLU A 135 10.44 11.38 -0.75
C GLU A 135 9.45 10.66 0.18
N ILE A 136 8.28 11.26 0.41
CA ILE A 136 7.26 10.67 1.31
C ILE A 136 6.70 9.35 0.77
N PHE A 137 6.74 9.12 -0.55
CA PHE A 137 6.31 7.84 -1.12
C PHE A 137 7.20 6.68 -0.66
N GLN A 138 8.48 6.92 -0.41
CA GLN A 138 9.36 5.90 0.19
C GLN A 138 8.89 5.53 1.60
N GLU A 139 8.43 6.50 2.40
CA GLU A 139 7.90 6.24 3.74
C GLU A 139 6.63 5.40 3.71
N PHE A 140 5.74 5.64 2.73
CA PHE A 140 4.58 4.76 2.50
C PHE A 140 5.01 3.29 2.32
N PHE A 141 5.96 3.04 1.41
CA PHE A 141 6.41 1.67 1.14
C PHE A 141 7.18 1.07 2.31
N ARG A 142 7.91 1.88 3.08
CA ARG A 142 8.60 1.44 4.29
C ARG A 142 7.61 0.97 5.36
N ALA A 143 6.62 1.80 5.68
CA ALA A 143 5.57 1.47 6.63
C ALA A 143 4.75 0.26 6.17
N PHE A 144 4.40 0.19 4.89
CA PHE A 144 3.71 -0.93 4.29
C PHE A 144 4.51 -2.23 4.38
N ALA A 145 5.79 -2.25 3.99
CA ALA A 145 6.64 -3.44 4.08
C ALA A 145 6.77 -3.92 5.52
N GLN A 146 6.93 -2.98 6.47
CA GLN A 146 7.08 -3.24 7.90
C GLN A 146 5.82 -3.92 8.48
N SER A 147 4.65 -3.36 8.23
CA SER A 147 3.39 -3.86 8.79
C SER A 147 2.85 -5.10 8.05
N ALA A 148 3.03 -5.18 6.74
CA ALA A 148 2.71 -6.36 5.94
C ALA A 148 3.67 -7.54 6.20
N LYS A 149 4.82 -7.28 6.84
CA LYS A 149 5.89 -8.27 7.08
C LYS A 149 6.35 -8.94 5.79
N ILE A 150 6.69 -8.10 4.80
CA ILE A 150 7.18 -8.53 3.49
C ILE A 150 8.48 -7.82 3.14
N THR A 151 9.32 -8.47 2.33
CA THR A 151 10.45 -7.82 1.69
C THR A 151 10.01 -7.29 0.34
N ILE A 152 10.33 -6.02 0.06
CA ILE A 152 10.06 -5.32 -1.21
C ILE A 152 11.37 -4.76 -1.77
N HIS A 153 11.65 -5.04 -3.02
CA HIS A 153 12.70 -4.38 -3.81
C HIS A 153 12.09 -3.63 -4.97
#